data_dab65d1bdcb36be4bcf5f5aef09969d4
#
_entry.id   dab65d1bdcb36be4bcf5f5aef09969d4
#
_cell.length_a   1.000
_cell.length_b   1.000
_cell.length_c   1.000
_cell.angle_alpha   90.00
_cell.angle_beta   90.00
_cell.angle_gamma   90.00
#
_symmetry.space_group_name_H-M   'P 1'
#
loop_
_entity.id
_entity.type
_entity.pdbx_description
1 polymer ?
#
loop_
_entity_poly.entity_id
_entity_poly.type
_entity_poly.pdbx_seq_one_letter_code
_entity_poly.pdbx_strand_id
1 'polypeptide(L)' 'MFSFNKLWKLLIDLGMNKEQFRQKIGLSPSTVASMGKGEGVSPKVLARICETLHCQPGDIMEYVPGTAEASEKA' A
#
# COMPACT_ATOMS: atom_id res chain seq x y z
N MET A 1 -7.03 7.74 7.09
CA MET A 1 -5.77 7.32 6.46
C MET A 1 -5.93 5.95 5.83
N PHE A 2 -5.03 5.60 4.95
CA PHE A 2 -5.05 4.28 4.33
C PHE A 2 -4.03 3.38 4.99
N SER A 3 -4.36 2.10 5.10
CA SER A 3 -3.45 1.11 5.65
C SER A 3 -3.08 0.13 4.55
N PHE A 4 -1.81 -0.17 4.45
CA PHE A 4 -1.31 -1.18 3.50
C PHE A 4 -0.82 -2.43 4.23
N ASN A 5 -1.30 -2.63 5.45
CA ASN A 5 -0.91 -3.81 6.23
C ASN A 5 -1.25 -5.11 5.50
N LYS A 6 -2.36 -5.11 4.78
CA LYS A 6 -2.74 -6.29 4.00
C LYS A 6 -1.69 -6.58 2.92
N LEU A 7 -1.17 -5.54 2.30
CA LEU A 7 -0.11 -5.69 1.30
C LEU A 7 1.14 -6.27 1.94
N TRP A 8 1.55 -5.74 3.09
CA TRP A 8 2.75 -6.23 3.75
C TRP A 8 2.62 -7.70 4.13
N LYS A 9 1.44 -8.12 4.57
CA LYS A 9 1.19 -9.52 4.87
C LYS A 9 1.24 -10.38 3.61
N LEU A 10 0.68 -9.87 2.52
CA LEU A 10 0.70 -10.60 1.26
C LEU A 10 2.14 -10.80 0.78
N LEU A 11 2.99 -9.78 0.94
CA LEU A 11 4.38 -9.90 0.56
C LEU A 11 5.09 -10.99 1.37
N ILE A 12 4.78 -11.07 2.66
CA ILE A 12 5.35 -12.13 3.50
C ILE A 12 4.94 -13.49 2.98
N ASP A 13 3.66 -13.65 2.62
CA ASP A 13 3.16 -14.90 2.09
C ASP A 13 3.83 -15.26 0.76
N LEU A 14 4.23 -14.25 -0.01
CA LEU A 14 4.90 -14.45 -1.28
C LEU A 14 6.42 -14.58 -1.13
N GLY A 15 6.92 -14.47 0.10
CA GLY A 15 8.36 -14.56 0.33
C GLY A 15 9.12 -13.36 -0.16
N MET A 16 8.50 -12.20 -0.15
CA MET A 16 9.05 -10.97 -0.72
C MET A 16 9.13 -9.89 0.35
N ASN A 17 10.24 -9.16 0.39
CA ASN A 17 10.34 -8.02 1.28
C ASN A 17 9.95 -6.74 0.54
N LYS A 18 9.88 -5.62 1.27
CA LYS A 18 9.46 -4.36 0.69
C LYS A 18 10.40 -3.88 -0.41
N GLU A 19 11.67 -4.11 -0.25
CA GLU A 19 12.65 -3.68 -1.25
C GLU A 19 12.48 -4.49 -2.55
N GLN A 20 12.28 -5.78 -2.43
CA GLN A 20 12.03 -6.62 -3.60
C GLN A 20 10.75 -6.22 -4.29
N PHE A 21 9.71 -5.93 -3.50
CA PHE A 21 8.45 -5.45 -4.03
C PHE A 21 8.64 -4.14 -4.78
N ARG A 22 9.35 -3.20 -4.16
CA ARG A 22 9.58 -1.90 -4.77
C ARG A 22 10.26 -2.06 -6.13
N GLN A 23 11.29 -2.89 -6.20
CA GLN A 23 12.02 -3.09 -7.45
C GLN A 23 11.16 -3.80 -8.48
N LYS A 24 10.37 -4.76 -8.06
CA LYS A 24 9.53 -5.53 -8.97
C LYS A 24 8.47 -4.66 -9.62
N ILE A 25 7.88 -3.76 -8.85
CA ILE A 25 6.84 -2.86 -9.35
C ILE A 25 7.48 -1.65 -10.07
N GLY A 26 8.70 -1.30 -9.72
CA GLY A 26 9.35 -0.14 -10.29
C GLY A 26 8.99 1.15 -9.57
N LEU A 27 8.77 1.07 -8.27
CA LEU A 27 8.41 2.24 -7.47
C LEU A 27 9.66 2.93 -6.93
N SER A 28 9.53 4.22 -6.66
CA SER A 28 10.60 4.95 -5.99
C SER A 28 10.56 4.66 -4.49
N PRO A 29 11.69 4.82 -3.80
CA PRO A 29 11.69 4.63 -2.34
C PRO A 29 10.73 5.56 -1.62
N SER A 30 10.56 6.79 -2.14
CA SER A 30 9.64 7.73 -1.50
C SER A 30 8.19 7.28 -1.61
N THR A 31 7.82 6.61 -2.70
CA THR A 31 6.47 6.08 -2.86
C THR A 31 6.19 5.02 -1.81
N VAL A 32 7.12 4.10 -1.60
CA VAL A 32 6.94 3.05 -0.60
C VAL A 32 6.89 3.66 0.81
N ALA A 33 7.72 4.68 1.06
CA ALA A 33 7.68 5.37 2.35
C ALA A 33 6.33 6.03 2.59
N SER A 34 5.77 6.65 1.55
CA SER A 34 4.44 7.26 1.66
C SER A 34 3.38 6.23 1.97
N MET A 35 3.46 5.07 1.35
CA MET A 35 2.53 3.98 1.63
C MET A 35 2.62 3.55 3.08
N GLY A 36 3.83 3.49 3.62
CA GLY A 36 4.03 3.14 5.02
C GLY A 36 3.47 4.16 5.99
N LYS A 37 3.36 5.41 5.54
CA LYS A 37 2.79 6.48 6.36
C LYS A 37 1.27 6.55 6.26
N GLY A 38 0.66 5.71 5.46
CA GLY A 38 -0.78 5.73 5.29
C GLY A 38 -1.26 6.72 4.25
N GLU A 39 -0.36 7.26 3.46
CA GLU A 39 -0.73 8.12 2.34
C GLU A 39 -1.11 7.24 1.16
N GLY A 40 -2.03 7.69 0.37
CA GLY A 40 -2.48 6.89 -0.75
C GLY A 40 -1.48 6.85 -1.89
N VAL A 41 -1.80 6.06 -2.89
CA VAL A 41 -1.00 5.99 -4.12
C VAL A 41 -1.89 6.40 -5.27
N SER A 42 -1.28 6.78 -6.39
CA SER A 42 -2.05 7.12 -7.56
C SER A 42 -2.75 5.88 -8.11
N PRO A 43 -3.88 6.05 -8.79
CA PRO A 43 -4.56 4.90 -9.39
C PRO A 43 -3.67 4.12 -10.35
N LYS A 44 -2.76 4.81 -11.02
CA LYS A 44 -1.84 4.17 -11.95
C LYS A 44 -0.89 3.21 -11.22
N VAL A 45 -0.35 3.67 -10.09
CA VAL A 45 0.53 2.83 -9.28
C VAL A 45 -0.26 1.68 -8.68
N LEU A 46 -1.46 1.96 -8.20
CA LEU A 46 -2.32 0.93 -7.62
C LEU A 46 -2.64 -0.15 -8.64
N ALA A 47 -2.97 0.24 -9.87
CA ALA A 47 -3.24 -0.72 -10.92
C ALA A 47 -2.02 -1.60 -11.21
N ARG A 48 -0.84 -1.01 -11.20
CA ARG A 48 0.38 -1.77 -11.44
C ARG A 48 0.62 -2.80 -10.34
N ILE A 49 0.38 -2.41 -9.10
CA ILE A 49 0.52 -3.34 -7.97
C ILE A 49 -0.46 -4.50 -8.11
N CYS A 50 -1.71 -4.19 -8.36
CA CYS A 50 -2.74 -5.22 -8.50
C CYS A 50 -2.44 -6.17 -9.65
N GLU A 51 -1.96 -5.64 -10.75
CA GLU A 51 -1.64 -6.44 -11.92
C GLU A 51 -0.47 -7.37 -11.64
N THR A 52 0.57 -6.85 -11.00
CA THR A 52 1.75 -7.63 -10.71
C THR A 52 1.49 -8.73 -9.69
N LEU A 53 0.69 -8.45 -8.68
CA LEU A 53 0.41 -9.39 -7.61
C LEU A 53 -0.88 -10.18 -7.84
N HIS A 54 -1.58 -9.91 -8.94
CA HIS A 54 -2.84 -10.58 -9.28
C HIS A 54 -3.86 -10.47 -8.15
N CYS A 55 -4.09 -9.24 -7.71
CA CYS A 55 -5.00 -8.99 -6.60
C CYS A 55 -5.85 -7.76 -6.88
N GLN A 56 -6.81 -7.52 -6.01
CA GLN A 56 -7.67 -6.36 -6.08
C GLN A 56 -7.23 -5.32 -5.07
N PRO A 57 -7.59 -4.04 -5.26
CA PRO A 57 -7.21 -3.02 -4.30
C PRO A 57 -7.62 -3.33 -2.86
N GLY A 58 -8.78 -3.93 -2.69
CA GLY A 58 -9.25 -4.30 -1.35
C GLY A 58 -8.43 -5.38 -0.68
N ASP A 59 -7.61 -6.09 -1.46
CA ASP A 59 -6.74 -7.13 -0.90
C ASP A 59 -5.45 -6.57 -0.35
N ILE A 60 -5.11 -5.33 -0.68
CA ILE A 60 -3.83 -4.77 -0.32
C ILE A 60 -3.93 -3.47 0.47
N MET A 61 -5.09 -2.82 0.46
CA MET A 61 -5.25 -1.57 1.19
C MET A 61 -6.65 -1.48 1.77
N GLU A 62 -6.78 -0.66 2.80
CA GLU A 62 -8.08 -0.40 3.39
C GLU A 62 -8.06 1.01 3.98
N TYR A 63 -9.22 1.60 4.06
CA TYR A 63 -9.35 2.88 4.73
C TYR A 63 -9.53 2.61 6.22
N VAL A 64 -8.70 3.24 7.02
CA VAL A 64 -8.78 3.13 8.47
C VAL A 64 -9.29 4.46 8.97
N PRO A 65 -10.44 4.49 9.67
CA PRO A 65 -10.91 5.72 10.28
C PRO A 65 -9.78 6.26 11.14
N GLY A 66 -9.53 7.52 11.01
CA GLY A 66 -8.44 8.11 11.73
C GLY A 66 -8.70 8.07 13.22
N THR A 67 -7.67 8.43 13.93
CA THR A 67 -7.77 8.62 15.34
C THR A 67 -8.54 9.92 15.60
N ALA A 68 -8.38 10.47 16.77
CA ALA A 68 -9.09 11.70 17.13
C ALA A 68 -8.86 12.83 16.14
N GLU A 69 -7.66 12.97 15.64
CA GLU A 69 -7.39 14.08 14.73
C GLU A 69 -8.14 13.95 13.42
N ALA A 70 -8.32 12.74 12.92
CA ALA A 70 -9.11 12.57 11.71
C ALA A 70 -10.56 12.94 11.98
N SER A 71 -11.05 12.56 13.14
CA SER A 71 -12.42 12.90 13.53
C SER A 71 -12.60 14.41 13.61
N GLU A 72 -11.60 15.09 14.11
CA GLU A 72 -11.67 16.53 14.24
C GLU A 72 -11.76 17.21 12.90
N LYS A 73 -11.11 16.66 11.92
CA LYS A 73 -11.08 17.25 10.60
C LYS A 73 -12.36 17.00 9.82
N ALA A 74 -13.04 15.99 10.19
CA ALA A 74 -14.30 15.68 9.53
C ALA A 74 -15.37 16.67 9.93
#